data_1d14a454cfb66e414ac1cdb37c87d503
#
_entry.id   1d14a454cfb66e414ac1cdb37c87d503
#
_cell.length_a   1.000
_cell.length_b   1.000
_cell.length_c   1.000
_cell.angle_alpha   90.00
_cell.angle_beta   90.00
_cell.angle_gamma   90.00
#
_symmetry.space_group_name_H-M   'P 1'
#
loop_
_entity.id
_entity.type
_entity.pdbx_description
1 polymer ?
#
loop_
_entity_poly.entity_id
_entity_poly.type
_entity_poly.pdbx_seq_one_letter_code
_entity_poly.pdbx_strand_id
1 'polypeptide(L)'
;MATNQNLILWPTLSQKPKSPVIPWSKVDPTMSRKSVSKMERDIEDRYYAIKVALKALFDQLLTGREREVNSHSWHFLCHVNGAEPTLYQVNAGRFIYDMSAQELADLLGIVQTILDDYLLEGGEQNLWAMDYVTAEAQRGTLEAFNNLTQQSQVYASQTTLQQLLSSPAYQNQIASAYISTYSDWKLEADRARGDLANIIADAVGRGVNPRETAQVISKRLDVSMGRAKTIAQTEQVGALRQAQWNETDWAADRLGLNTGLLWLSALKPTTRSWHASRHGKVYTTEQVRDFYAENGNRYNCYCSQIPVLLNDDGSIFNQGLAEKLEKERKQWSPDKKAA
;
A
#
# COMPACT_ATOMS: atom_id res chain seq x y z
N MET A 1 25.22 -47.47 -33.41
CA MET A 1 25.46 -46.09 -33.01
C MET A 1 24.87 -45.89 -31.60
N ALA A 2 25.72 -45.91 -30.61
CA ALA A 2 25.27 -45.83 -29.19
C ALA A 2 25.26 -44.36 -28.78
N THR A 3 24.10 -43.85 -28.44
CA THR A 3 23.93 -42.50 -27.91
C THR A 3 24.41 -42.47 -26.45
N ASN A 4 25.55 -41.80 -26.23
CA ASN A 4 26.06 -41.47 -24.93
C ASN A 4 25.08 -40.49 -24.25
N GLN A 5 24.23 -40.98 -23.36
CA GLN A 5 23.54 -40.15 -22.38
C GLN A 5 24.56 -39.83 -21.27
N ASN A 6 25.12 -38.64 -21.31
CA ASN A 6 25.85 -38.08 -20.17
C ASN A 6 24.84 -37.88 -19.00
N LEU A 7 24.74 -38.89 -18.16
CA LEU A 7 24.14 -38.74 -16.82
C LEU A 7 25.05 -37.75 -16.05
N ILE A 8 24.59 -36.51 -15.94
CA ILE A 8 25.16 -35.57 -14.98
C ILE A 8 24.86 -36.13 -13.59
N LEU A 9 25.84 -36.84 -13.01
CA LEU A 9 25.80 -37.26 -11.61
C LEU A 9 25.88 -35.97 -10.76
N TRP A 10 24.73 -35.54 -10.24
CA TRP A 10 24.67 -34.49 -9.23
C TRP A 10 25.48 -34.95 -8.00
N PRO A 11 26.35 -34.09 -7.43
CA PRO A 11 27.03 -34.44 -6.19
C PRO A 11 25.97 -34.75 -5.14
N THR A 12 26.05 -35.95 -4.57
CA THR A 12 25.21 -36.39 -3.45
C THR A 12 25.33 -35.38 -2.34
N LEU A 13 24.25 -34.70 -2.02
CA LEU A 13 24.16 -33.74 -0.92
C LEU A 13 24.44 -34.45 0.40
N SER A 14 25.70 -34.42 0.87
CA SER A 14 26.11 -35.06 2.14
C SER A 14 25.77 -34.21 3.38
N GLN A 15 25.23 -33.00 3.20
CA GLN A 15 24.81 -32.14 4.30
C GLN A 15 23.30 -31.84 4.21
N LYS A 16 22.61 -32.09 5.34
CA LYS A 16 21.20 -31.67 5.47
C LYS A 16 21.08 -30.17 5.25
N PRO A 17 20.08 -29.70 4.50
CA PRO A 17 19.82 -28.28 4.34
C PRO A 17 19.72 -27.58 5.69
N LYS A 18 20.32 -26.40 5.80
CA LYS A 18 20.18 -25.59 7.01
C LYS A 18 18.77 -25.05 7.11
N SER A 19 18.35 -24.70 8.32
CA SER A 19 17.05 -24.05 8.55
C SER A 19 16.93 -22.75 7.77
N PRO A 20 15.73 -22.42 7.28
CA PRO A 20 15.48 -21.10 6.71
C PRO A 20 15.68 -20.00 7.78
N VAL A 21 16.05 -18.80 7.30
CA VAL A 21 16.19 -17.61 8.16
C VAL A 21 14.79 -17.06 8.44
N ILE A 22 14.41 -17.10 9.72
CA ILE A 22 13.09 -16.58 10.17
C ILE A 22 13.26 -15.16 10.67
N PRO A 23 12.43 -14.19 10.20
CA PRO A 23 12.40 -12.84 10.76
C PRO A 23 12.15 -12.87 12.27
N TRP A 24 12.86 -12.04 13.01
CA TRP A 24 12.76 -12.01 14.47
C TRP A 24 11.45 -11.39 14.99
N SER A 25 10.82 -10.52 14.19
CA SER A 25 9.57 -9.85 14.57
C SER A 25 8.35 -10.69 14.19
N LYS A 26 7.62 -11.15 15.19
CA LYS A 26 6.35 -11.88 14.98
C LYS A 26 5.20 -10.98 14.53
N VAL A 27 5.24 -9.70 14.89
CA VAL A 27 4.17 -8.73 14.56
C VAL A 27 4.42 -8.00 13.23
N ASP A 28 5.63 -8.12 12.71
CA ASP A 28 6.04 -7.62 11.40
C ASP A 28 7.04 -8.60 10.76
N PRO A 29 6.58 -9.74 10.26
CA PRO A 29 7.45 -10.70 9.59
C PRO A 29 8.09 -10.18 8.30
N THR A 30 7.57 -9.10 7.72
CA THR A 30 8.20 -8.43 6.57
C THR A 30 9.37 -7.55 6.95
N MET A 31 9.49 -7.16 8.22
CA MET A 31 10.47 -6.19 8.71
C MET A 31 10.44 -4.84 7.99
N SER A 32 9.31 -4.52 7.29
CA SER A 32 9.15 -3.31 6.47
C SER A 32 8.63 -2.11 7.25
N ARG A 33 8.19 -2.28 8.49
CA ARG A 33 7.50 -1.21 9.24
C ARG A 33 8.31 0.08 9.33
N LYS A 34 9.64 -0.03 9.48
CA LYS A 34 10.53 1.16 9.57
C LYS A 34 10.57 1.92 8.24
N SER A 35 10.67 1.19 7.12
CA SER A 35 10.66 1.76 5.77
C SER A 35 9.31 2.39 5.44
N VAL A 36 8.23 1.66 5.71
CA VAL A 36 6.85 2.16 5.55
C VAL A 36 6.65 3.45 6.34
N SER A 37 7.03 3.49 7.63
CA SER A 37 6.88 4.69 8.45
C SER A 37 7.74 5.87 7.99
N LYS A 38 8.85 5.62 7.26
CA LYS A 38 9.63 6.70 6.64
C LYS A 38 8.85 7.32 5.47
N MET A 39 8.27 6.50 4.60
CA MET A 39 7.45 6.97 3.49
C MET A 39 6.15 7.63 3.98
N GLU A 40 5.54 7.12 5.06
CA GLU A 40 4.36 7.74 5.67
C GLU A 40 4.61 9.19 6.12
N ARG A 41 5.80 9.49 6.67
CA ARG A 41 6.19 10.86 7.02
C ARG A 41 6.38 11.75 5.80
N ASP A 42 7.01 11.25 4.75
CA ASP A 42 7.13 11.97 3.48
C ASP A 42 5.74 12.29 2.89
N ILE A 43 4.80 11.35 2.98
CA ILE A 43 3.40 11.59 2.60
C ILE A 43 2.76 12.68 3.48
N GLU A 44 2.97 12.66 4.79
CA GLU A 44 2.45 13.70 5.69
C GLU A 44 2.98 15.08 5.32
N ASP A 45 4.28 15.20 5.03
CA ASP A 45 4.92 16.45 4.62
C ASP A 45 4.35 16.95 3.28
N ARG A 46 4.13 16.07 2.31
CA ARG A 46 3.51 16.39 1.01
C ARG A 46 2.06 16.87 1.16
N TYR A 47 1.25 16.17 1.94
CA TYR A 47 -0.12 16.59 2.19
C TYR A 47 -0.21 17.87 3.01
N TYR A 48 0.74 18.12 3.91
CA TYR A 48 0.84 19.42 4.58
C TYR A 48 1.14 20.54 3.59
N ALA A 49 2.11 20.34 2.69
CA ALA A 49 2.43 21.33 1.65
C ALA A 49 1.26 21.58 0.70
N ILE A 50 0.54 20.53 0.27
CA ILE A 50 -0.70 20.64 -0.51
C ILE A 50 -1.73 21.51 0.23
N LYS A 51 -1.98 21.26 1.52
CA LYS A 51 -2.92 22.07 2.31
C LYS A 51 -2.53 23.53 2.38
N VAL A 52 -1.25 23.83 2.54
CA VAL A 52 -0.72 25.19 2.57
C VAL A 52 -0.91 25.87 1.21
N ALA A 53 -0.55 25.20 0.12
CA ALA A 53 -0.70 25.72 -1.24
C ALA A 53 -2.16 25.97 -1.61
N LEU A 54 -3.05 25.02 -1.32
CA LEU A 54 -4.48 25.16 -1.57
C LEU A 54 -5.12 26.25 -0.72
N LYS A 55 -4.68 26.41 0.55
CA LYS A 55 -5.17 27.50 1.38
C LYS A 55 -4.77 28.85 0.80
N ALA A 56 -3.53 29.04 0.38
CA ALA A 56 -3.08 30.27 -0.27
C ALA A 56 -3.85 30.55 -1.56
N LEU A 57 -4.08 29.54 -2.39
CA LEU A 57 -4.87 29.61 -3.62
C LEU A 57 -6.32 30.09 -3.33
N PHE A 58 -6.96 29.48 -2.33
CA PHE A 58 -8.34 29.80 -1.97
C PHE A 58 -8.50 31.16 -1.32
N ASP A 59 -7.54 31.56 -0.46
CA ASP A 59 -7.51 32.90 0.13
C ASP A 59 -7.39 33.99 -0.95
N GLN A 60 -6.76 33.66 -2.07
CA GLN A 60 -6.57 34.59 -3.20
C GLN A 60 -7.74 34.58 -4.19
N LEU A 61 -8.28 33.43 -4.56
CA LEU A 61 -9.21 33.27 -5.67
C LEU A 61 -10.66 33.04 -5.25
N LEU A 62 -10.94 32.43 -4.09
CA LEU A 62 -12.30 32.25 -3.59
C LEU A 62 -12.77 33.51 -2.85
N THR A 63 -12.83 34.61 -3.61
CA THR A 63 -13.30 35.92 -3.11
C THR A 63 -14.79 36.06 -3.28
N GLY A 64 -15.37 36.95 -2.50
CA GLY A 64 -16.81 37.24 -2.56
C GLY A 64 -17.27 38.01 -1.34
N ARG A 65 -18.57 38.12 -1.18
CA ARG A 65 -19.19 38.88 -0.10
C ARG A 65 -20.28 38.09 0.60
N GLU A 66 -20.43 38.30 1.89
CA GLU A 66 -21.63 37.84 2.58
C GLU A 66 -22.83 38.64 2.03
N ARG A 67 -23.89 37.92 1.72
CA ARG A 67 -25.16 38.59 1.34
C ARG A 67 -25.66 39.29 2.59
N GLU A 68 -25.75 40.64 2.55
CA GLU A 68 -26.45 41.37 3.58
C GLU A 68 -27.90 40.84 3.62
N VAL A 69 -28.25 40.22 4.71
CA VAL A 69 -29.64 39.87 4.98
C VAL A 69 -30.30 41.21 5.25
N ASN A 70 -31.02 41.76 4.27
CA ASN A 70 -31.88 42.89 4.52
C ASN A 70 -32.68 42.59 5.78
N SER A 71 -32.76 43.52 6.71
CA SER A 71 -33.36 43.40 8.03
C SER A 71 -34.88 43.07 8.03
N HIS A 72 -35.44 42.79 6.89
CA HIS A 72 -36.78 42.19 6.74
C HIS A 72 -36.61 40.66 6.82
N SER A 73 -36.42 40.21 8.08
CA SER A 73 -36.54 38.79 8.40
C SER A 73 -37.94 38.34 8.01
N TRP A 74 -38.02 37.40 7.06
CA TRP A 74 -39.27 36.69 6.80
C TRP A 74 -39.51 35.76 7.94
N HIS A 75 -40.45 36.17 8.84
CA HIS A 75 -40.89 35.35 9.93
C HIS A 75 -41.94 34.39 9.40
N PHE A 76 -41.62 33.13 9.22
CA PHE A 76 -42.63 32.11 8.96
C PHE A 76 -43.20 31.67 10.29
N LEU A 77 -44.46 31.99 10.55
CA LEU A 77 -45.29 31.45 11.59
C LEU A 77 -45.74 30.05 11.14
N CYS A 78 -45.07 29.00 11.61
CA CYS A 78 -45.60 27.65 11.46
C CYS A 78 -46.57 27.34 12.59
N HIS A 79 -47.83 27.23 12.29
CA HIS A 79 -48.84 26.67 13.17
C HIS A 79 -48.83 25.15 13.01
N VAL A 80 -48.24 24.43 13.94
CA VAL A 80 -48.37 22.98 14.02
C VAL A 80 -49.28 22.67 15.21
N ASN A 81 -50.51 22.27 14.88
CA ASN A 81 -51.51 21.67 15.77
C ASN A 81 -51.40 22.04 17.25
N GLY A 82 -51.85 23.25 17.62
CA GLY A 82 -52.09 23.63 19.01
C GLY A 82 -50.85 24.00 19.84
N ALA A 83 -49.67 24.08 19.26
CA ALA A 83 -48.48 24.58 19.93
C ALA A 83 -48.30 26.08 19.68
N GLU A 84 -47.69 26.80 20.64
CA GLU A 84 -47.31 28.18 20.51
C GLU A 84 -46.47 28.39 19.23
N PRO A 85 -46.70 29.46 18.44
CA PRO A 85 -45.98 29.71 17.21
C PRO A 85 -44.51 29.93 17.49
N THR A 86 -43.66 29.04 16.94
CA THR A 86 -42.21 29.16 17.06
C THR A 86 -41.67 29.95 15.90
N LEU A 87 -40.97 31.06 16.16
CA LEU A 87 -40.30 31.88 15.17
C LEU A 87 -39.02 31.15 14.72
N TYR A 88 -39.02 30.66 13.50
CA TYR A 88 -37.79 30.18 12.85
C TYR A 88 -37.10 31.32 12.10
N GLN A 89 -35.96 31.77 12.60
CA GLN A 89 -35.10 32.67 11.87
C GLN A 89 -34.33 31.84 10.85
N VAL A 90 -34.76 31.84 9.59
CA VAL A 90 -33.99 31.25 8.50
C VAL A 90 -32.85 32.21 8.19
N ASN A 91 -31.74 32.07 8.88
CA ASN A 91 -30.53 32.79 8.60
C ASN A 91 -29.85 32.14 7.37
N ALA A 92 -30.37 32.37 6.19
CA ALA A 92 -29.75 32.01 4.93
C ALA A 92 -28.65 33.04 4.56
N GLY A 93 -27.67 33.17 5.43
CA GLY A 93 -26.43 33.86 5.09
C GLY A 93 -25.73 33.10 3.98
N ARG A 94 -26.04 33.40 2.75
CA ARG A 94 -25.34 32.85 1.59
C ARG A 94 -24.20 33.78 1.23
N PHE A 95 -23.02 33.19 1.11
CA PHE A 95 -21.86 33.82 0.55
C PHE A 95 -22.04 33.90 -0.98
N ILE A 96 -21.80 35.09 -1.59
CA ILE A 96 -21.83 35.28 -3.03
C ILE A 96 -20.38 35.30 -3.49
N TYR A 97 -20.01 34.30 -4.24
CA TYR A 97 -18.68 34.23 -4.85
C TYR A 97 -18.64 35.16 -6.09
N ASP A 98 -17.59 36.00 -6.16
CA ASP A 98 -17.33 36.85 -7.31
C ASP A 98 -16.47 36.06 -8.32
N MET A 99 -17.06 34.99 -8.90
CA MET A 99 -16.35 34.05 -9.76
C MET A 99 -17.23 33.61 -10.91
N SER A 100 -16.71 33.70 -12.14
CA SER A 100 -17.34 33.15 -13.34
C SER A 100 -17.11 31.63 -13.45
N ALA A 101 -17.88 30.98 -14.33
CA ALA A 101 -17.68 29.55 -14.62
C ALA A 101 -16.28 29.24 -15.18
N GLN A 102 -15.70 30.16 -15.95
CA GLN A 102 -14.33 30.01 -16.48
C GLN A 102 -13.30 30.09 -15.37
N GLU A 103 -13.39 31.07 -14.48
CA GLU A 103 -12.48 31.22 -13.34
C GLU A 103 -12.55 30.02 -12.39
N LEU A 104 -13.74 29.44 -12.21
CA LEU A 104 -13.91 28.19 -11.45
C LEU A 104 -13.21 27.00 -12.13
N ALA A 105 -13.30 26.89 -13.45
CA ALA A 105 -12.61 25.84 -14.21
C ALA A 105 -11.08 26.01 -14.12
N ASP A 106 -10.58 27.24 -14.22
CA ASP A 106 -9.17 27.58 -14.11
C ASP A 106 -8.65 27.26 -12.69
N LEU A 107 -9.42 27.58 -11.65
CA LEU A 107 -9.11 27.22 -10.27
C LEU A 107 -8.96 25.70 -10.09
N LEU A 108 -9.88 24.91 -10.66
CA LEU A 108 -9.80 23.44 -10.60
C LEU A 108 -8.58 22.90 -11.35
N GLY A 109 -8.16 23.55 -12.44
CA GLY A 109 -6.90 23.25 -13.14
C GLY A 109 -5.68 23.49 -12.26
N ILE A 110 -5.63 24.59 -11.51
CA ILE A 110 -4.54 24.89 -10.56
C ILE A 110 -4.53 23.89 -9.40
N VAL A 111 -5.71 23.52 -8.88
CA VAL A 111 -5.82 22.46 -7.84
C VAL A 111 -5.21 21.15 -8.34
N GLN A 112 -5.48 20.75 -9.60
CA GLN A 112 -4.87 19.56 -10.20
C GLN A 112 -3.35 19.68 -10.25
N THR A 113 -2.83 20.81 -10.74
CA THR A 113 -1.38 21.04 -10.80
C THR A 113 -0.72 20.91 -9.43
N ILE A 114 -1.31 21.52 -8.40
CA ILE A 114 -0.79 21.40 -7.02
C ILE A 114 -0.76 19.93 -6.55
N LEU A 115 -1.81 19.16 -6.81
CA LEU A 115 -1.84 17.75 -6.43
C LEU A 115 -0.77 16.94 -7.18
N ASP A 116 -0.65 17.17 -8.49
CA ASP A 116 0.33 16.46 -9.33
C ASP A 116 1.78 16.82 -8.95
N ASP A 117 2.07 18.09 -8.67
CA ASP A 117 3.39 18.56 -8.27
C ASP A 117 3.92 17.86 -7.00
N TYR A 118 3.05 17.55 -6.05
CA TYR A 118 3.42 16.89 -4.81
C TYR A 118 3.26 15.37 -4.83
N LEU A 119 2.16 14.85 -5.41
CA LEU A 119 1.86 13.42 -5.37
C LEU A 119 2.54 12.65 -6.49
N LEU A 120 2.80 13.30 -7.63
CA LEU A 120 3.44 12.72 -8.80
C LEU A 120 4.81 13.35 -9.09
N GLU A 121 5.47 13.91 -8.06
CA GLU A 121 6.81 14.49 -8.21
C GLU A 121 7.77 13.52 -8.89
N GLY A 122 8.52 14.00 -9.89
CA GLY A 122 9.40 13.21 -10.74
C GLY A 122 8.69 12.59 -11.96
N GLY A 123 7.36 12.61 -12.00
CA GLY A 123 6.55 12.16 -13.14
C GLY A 123 6.69 10.68 -13.45
N GLU A 124 6.42 10.33 -14.71
CA GLU A 124 6.44 8.94 -15.20
C GLU A 124 7.83 8.30 -15.24
N GLN A 125 8.90 9.05 -15.08
CA GLN A 125 10.26 8.53 -15.23
C GLN A 125 11.02 8.43 -13.91
N ASN A 126 10.63 9.20 -12.91
CA ASN A 126 11.37 9.30 -11.65
C ASN A 126 10.46 9.61 -10.47
N LEU A 127 9.34 8.89 -10.36
CA LEU A 127 8.39 9.09 -9.26
C LEU A 127 9.08 8.93 -7.90
N TRP A 128 8.94 9.91 -7.01
CA TRP A 128 9.55 9.92 -5.67
C TRP A 128 9.27 8.66 -4.84
N ALA A 129 8.08 8.05 -5.02
CA ALA A 129 7.66 6.84 -4.30
C ALA A 129 8.51 5.61 -4.66
N MET A 130 9.17 5.62 -5.84
CA MET A 130 9.95 4.48 -6.34
C MET A 130 11.21 4.21 -5.54
N ASP A 131 11.80 5.21 -4.91
CA ASP A 131 12.96 5.00 -4.03
C ASP A 131 12.63 4.02 -2.89
N TYR A 132 11.43 4.14 -2.32
CA TYR A 132 10.95 3.27 -1.27
C TYR A 132 10.61 1.86 -1.77
N VAL A 133 9.94 1.77 -2.90
CA VAL A 133 9.49 0.49 -3.50
C VAL A 133 10.70 -0.31 -4.00
N THR A 134 11.64 0.34 -4.68
CA THR A 134 12.88 -0.29 -5.18
C THR A 134 13.76 -0.79 -4.03
N ALA A 135 13.88 -0.01 -2.95
CA ALA A 135 14.65 -0.42 -1.78
C ALA A 135 14.05 -1.69 -1.13
N GLU A 136 12.74 -1.80 -1.07
CA GLU A 136 12.07 -3.00 -0.52
C GLU A 136 12.16 -4.20 -1.48
N ALA A 137 12.08 -4.00 -2.79
CA ALA A 137 12.31 -5.05 -3.78
C ALA A 137 13.75 -5.59 -3.69
N GLN A 138 14.74 -4.70 -3.59
CA GLN A 138 16.13 -5.08 -3.42
C GLN A 138 16.36 -5.86 -2.11
N ARG A 139 15.73 -5.43 -1.02
CA ARG A 139 15.80 -6.12 0.26
C ARG A 139 15.14 -7.50 0.19
N GLY A 140 13.98 -7.63 -0.46
CA GLY A 140 13.31 -8.90 -0.69
C GLY A 140 14.17 -9.89 -1.47
N THR A 141 14.85 -9.41 -2.53
CA THR A 141 15.81 -10.20 -3.31
C THR A 141 16.99 -10.66 -2.44
N LEU A 142 17.57 -9.75 -1.64
CA LEU A 142 18.67 -10.07 -0.73
C LEU A 142 18.26 -11.12 0.32
N GLU A 143 17.09 -10.98 0.91
CA GLU A 143 16.56 -11.92 1.91
C GLU A 143 16.32 -13.31 1.30
N ALA A 144 15.72 -13.36 0.10
CA ALA A 144 15.51 -14.61 -0.62
C ALA A 144 16.84 -15.28 -1.00
N PHE A 145 17.78 -14.50 -1.55
CA PHE A 145 19.12 -14.97 -1.89
C PHE A 145 19.83 -15.57 -0.67
N ASN A 146 19.88 -14.86 0.45
CA ASN A 146 20.53 -15.32 1.67
C ASN A 146 19.85 -16.59 2.20
N ASN A 147 18.53 -16.64 2.13
CA ASN A 147 17.73 -17.77 2.61
C ASN A 147 17.99 -19.04 1.76
N LEU A 148 17.96 -18.91 0.45
CA LEU A 148 18.23 -20.03 -0.47
C LEU A 148 19.70 -20.47 -0.45
N THR A 149 20.64 -19.52 -0.40
CA THR A 149 22.08 -19.82 -0.26
C THR A 149 22.38 -20.60 1.02
N GLN A 150 21.73 -20.25 2.12
CA GLN A 150 21.89 -20.97 3.39
C GLN A 150 21.36 -22.41 3.33
N GLN A 151 20.29 -22.64 2.60
CA GLN A 151 19.62 -23.93 2.51
C GLN A 151 20.18 -24.84 1.40
N SER A 152 20.75 -24.27 0.31
CA SER A 152 21.20 -25.01 -0.88
C SER A 152 22.60 -24.61 -1.30
N GLN A 153 23.53 -25.57 -1.31
CA GLN A 153 24.85 -25.38 -1.92
C GLN A 153 24.78 -25.28 -3.44
N VAL A 154 23.82 -25.97 -4.07
CA VAL A 154 23.57 -25.88 -5.51
C VAL A 154 23.22 -24.42 -5.87
N TYR A 155 22.28 -23.82 -5.16
CA TYR A 155 21.91 -22.42 -5.35
C TYR A 155 23.11 -21.49 -5.10
N ALA A 156 23.82 -21.67 -3.98
CA ALA A 156 24.96 -20.83 -3.61
C ALA A 156 26.10 -20.84 -4.63
N SER A 157 26.26 -21.92 -5.39
CA SER A 157 27.32 -22.05 -6.42
C SER A 157 26.95 -21.48 -7.78
N GLN A 158 25.66 -21.22 -8.04
CA GLN A 158 25.16 -20.86 -9.37
C GLN A 158 25.05 -19.37 -9.59
N THR A 159 24.88 -18.57 -8.54
CA THR A 159 24.67 -17.12 -8.68
C THR A 159 25.26 -16.34 -7.51
N THR A 160 25.61 -15.10 -7.78
CA THR A 160 25.98 -14.11 -6.76
C THR A 160 24.88 -13.07 -6.66
N LEU A 161 24.79 -12.40 -5.50
CA LEU A 161 23.81 -11.32 -5.32
C LEU A 161 23.94 -10.22 -6.38
N GLN A 162 25.20 -9.88 -6.77
CA GLN A 162 25.44 -8.86 -7.79
C GLN A 162 24.91 -9.28 -9.17
N GLN A 163 25.12 -10.54 -9.56
CA GLN A 163 24.57 -11.08 -10.80
C GLN A 163 23.04 -11.06 -10.79
N LEU A 164 22.43 -11.41 -9.66
CA LEU A 164 20.99 -11.42 -9.48
C LEU A 164 20.41 -10.01 -9.64
N LEU A 165 20.93 -9.02 -8.92
CA LEU A 165 20.48 -7.62 -9.00
C LEU A 165 20.72 -6.97 -10.37
N SER A 166 21.69 -7.48 -11.14
CA SER A 166 21.95 -7.03 -12.51
C SER A 166 21.19 -7.83 -13.57
N SER A 167 20.44 -8.86 -13.16
CA SER A 167 19.74 -9.74 -14.10
C SER A 167 18.57 -9.04 -14.80
N PRO A 168 18.26 -9.40 -16.06
CA PRO A 168 17.08 -8.90 -16.75
C PRO A 168 15.77 -9.19 -15.97
N ALA A 169 15.69 -10.33 -15.30
CA ALA A 169 14.52 -10.70 -14.50
C ALA A 169 14.28 -9.71 -13.35
N TYR A 170 15.34 -9.32 -12.62
CA TYR A 170 15.26 -8.31 -11.58
C TYR A 170 14.89 -6.93 -12.15
N GLN A 171 15.51 -6.52 -13.25
CA GLN A 171 15.20 -5.24 -13.90
C GLN A 171 13.74 -5.17 -14.39
N ASN A 172 13.23 -6.25 -14.97
CA ASN A 172 11.83 -6.35 -15.37
C ASN A 172 10.87 -6.29 -14.16
N GLN A 173 11.25 -6.87 -13.04
CA GLN A 173 10.47 -6.77 -11.80
C GLN A 173 10.39 -5.32 -11.30
N ILE A 174 11.51 -4.59 -11.29
CA ILE A 174 11.54 -3.17 -10.92
C ILE A 174 10.69 -2.34 -11.89
N ALA A 175 10.79 -2.59 -13.20
CA ALA A 175 9.96 -1.90 -14.20
C ALA A 175 8.46 -2.16 -13.99
N SER A 176 8.08 -3.41 -13.69
CA SER A 176 6.68 -3.76 -13.38
C SER A 176 6.18 -3.07 -12.12
N ALA A 177 6.99 -3.06 -11.05
CA ALA A 177 6.68 -2.35 -9.82
C ALA A 177 6.52 -0.85 -10.06
N TYR A 178 7.35 -0.27 -10.94
CA TYR A 178 7.25 1.14 -11.33
C TYR A 178 5.89 1.47 -11.95
N ILE A 179 5.46 0.68 -12.94
CA ILE A 179 4.18 0.88 -13.64
C ILE A 179 3.02 0.79 -12.64
N SER A 180 3.02 -0.21 -11.76
CA SER A 180 1.98 -0.39 -10.74
C SER A 180 1.94 0.81 -9.78
N THR A 181 3.09 1.17 -9.23
CA THR A 181 3.21 2.26 -8.26
C THR A 181 2.77 3.60 -8.87
N TYR A 182 3.24 3.93 -10.06
CA TYR A 182 2.83 5.16 -10.75
C TYR A 182 1.32 5.19 -10.99
N SER A 183 0.74 4.07 -11.43
CA SER A 183 -0.71 3.96 -11.66
C SER A 183 -1.52 4.20 -10.38
N ASP A 184 -1.10 3.62 -9.26
CA ASP A 184 -1.78 3.77 -7.98
C ASP A 184 -1.70 5.21 -7.45
N TRP A 185 -0.54 5.87 -7.59
CA TRP A 185 -0.37 7.28 -7.20
C TRP A 185 -1.14 8.23 -8.11
N LYS A 186 -1.16 7.98 -9.41
CA LYS A 186 -1.96 8.74 -10.37
C LYS A 186 -3.45 8.64 -10.06
N LEU A 187 -3.93 7.44 -9.78
CA LEU A 187 -5.33 7.21 -9.39
C LEU A 187 -5.69 7.95 -8.09
N GLU A 188 -4.79 8.00 -7.10
CA GLU A 188 -5.03 8.73 -5.85
C GLU A 188 -5.05 10.25 -6.08
N ALA A 189 -4.15 10.79 -6.91
CA ALA A 189 -4.14 12.21 -7.28
C ALA A 189 -5.44 12.61 -7.99
N ASP A 190 -5.89 11.82 -8.98
CA ASP A 190 -7.14 12.06 -9.72
C ASP A 190 -8.37 11.95 -8.80
N ARG A 191 -8.38 11.01 -7.87
CA ARG A 191 -9.45 10.88 -6.88
C ARG A 191 -9.49 12.06 -5.92
N ALA A 192 -8.33 12.50 -5.41
CA ALA A 192 -8.23 13.69 -4.56
C ALA A 192 -8.77 14.93 -5.29
N ARG A 193 -8.39 15.13 -6.57
CA ARG A 193 -8.91 16.21 -7.40
C ARG A 193 -10.43 16.15 -7.52
N GLY A 194 -11.00 14.99 -7.85
CA GLY A 194 -12.45 14.81 -7.98
C GLY A 194 -13.20 15.14 -6.69
N ASP A 195 -12.66 14.71 -5.54
CA ASP A 195 -13.19 15.02 -4.23
C ASP A 195 -13.21 16.54 -3.95
N LEU A 196 -12.09 17.22 -4.23
CA LEU A 196 -11.97 18.67 -4.01
C LEU A 196 -12.85 19.45 -4.98
N ALA A 197 -12.92 19.06 -6.24
CA ALA A 197 -13.78 19.69 -7.24
C ALA A 197 -15.26 19.65 -6.81
N ASN A 198 -15.72 18.51 -6.31
CA ASN A 198 -17.10 18.37 -5.83
C ASN A 198 -17.36 19.27 -4.61
N ILE A 199 -16.43 19.37 -3.67
CA ILE A 199 -16.56 20.24 -2.49
C ILE A 199 -16.61 21.70 -2.91
N ILE A 200 -15.74 22.13 -3.80
CA ILE A 200 -15.67 23.52 -4.28
C ILE A 200 -16.95 23.87 -5.06
N ALA A 201 -17.37 23.03 -5.99
CA ALA A 201 -18.58 23.24 -6.80
C ALA A 201 -19.84 23.32 -5.92
N ASP A 202 -19.97 22.43 -4.93
CA ASP A 202 -21.08 22.44 -3.97
C ASP A 202 -21.06 23.73 -3.10
N ALA A 203 -19.88 24.12 -2.63
CA ALA A 203 -19.71 25.33 -1.82
C ALA A 203 -20.08 26.59 -2.61
N VAL A 204 -19.62 26.72 -3.86
CA VAL A 204 -19.96 27.85 -4.74
C VAL A 204 -21.46 27.85 -5.06
N GLY A 205 -22.03 26.68 -5.41
CA GLY A 205 -23.46 26.58 -5.77
C GLY A 205 -24.40 26.87 -4.60
N ARG A 206 -24.03 26.51 -3.38
CA ARG A 206 -24.85 26.79 -2.18
C ARG A 206 -24.51 28.09 -1.48
N GLY A 207 -23.43 28.75 -1.85
CA GLY A 207 -22.96 29.97 -1.20
C GLY A 207 -22.44 29.69 0.22
N VAL A 208 -21.66 28.62 0.38
CA VAL A 208 -21.01 28.28 1.66
C VAL A 208 -19.82 29.23 1.88
N ASN A 209 -19.58 29.66 3.12
CA ASN A 209 -18.47 30.56 3.42
C ASN A 209 -17.12 29.89 3.06
N PRO A 210 -16.18 30.59 2.38
CA PRO A 210 -14.88 30.05 1.99
C PRO A 210 -14.08 29.44 3.15
N ARG A 211 -14.21 29.99 4.37
CA ARG A 211 -13.56 29.42 5.56
C ARG A 211 -14.09 28.05 5.96
N GLU A 212 -15.38 27.84 5.83
CA GLU A 212 -16.03 26.55 6.07
C GLU A 212 -15.62 25.56 4.97
N THR A 213 -15.60 26.01 3.72
CA THR A 213 -15.13 25.23 2.57
C THR A 213 -13.70 24.77 2.77
N ALA A 214 -12.80 25.66 3.20
CA ALA A 214 -11.40 25.30 3.50
C ALA A 214 -11.28 24.24 4.60
N GLN A 215 -12.12 24.28 5.63
CA GLN A 215 -12.13 23.25 6.68
C GLN A 215 -12.58 21.87 6.14
N VAL A 216 -13.60 21.84 5.29
CA VAL A 216 -14.08 20.61 4.66
C VAL A 216 -13.01 20.02 3.76
N ILE A 217 -12.34 20.85 2.95
CA ILE A 217 -11.22 20.45 2.10
C ILE A 217 -10.07 19.87 2.93
N SER A 218 -9.69 20.54 4.02
CA SER A 218 -8.63 20.02 4.90
C SER A 218 -8.95 18.64 5.44
N LYS A 219 -10.17 18.42 5.93
CA LYS A 219 -10.62 17.09 6.40
C LYS A 219 -10.63 16.06 5.27
N ARG A 220 -11.00 16.45 4.04
CA ARG A 220 -11.00 15.52 2.91
C ARG A 220 -9.60 15.12 2.49
N LEU A 221 -8.63 16.03 2.56
CA LEU A 221 -7.22 15.72 2.34
C LEU A 221 -6.66 14.77 3.42
N ASP A 222 -7.14 14.82 4.66
CA ASP A 222 -6.75 13.83 5.68
C ASP A 222 -7.23 12.42 5.30
N VAL A 223 -8.41 12.27 4.71
CA VAL A 223 -8.90 10.99 4.18
C VAL A 223 -8.05 10.52 3.01
N SER A 224 -7.69 11.41 2.09
CA SER A 224 -6.79 11.12 0.96
C SER A 224 -5.41 10.68 1.45
N MET A 225 -4.82 11.39 2.40
CA MET A 225 -3.55 11.02 3.05
C MET A 225 -3.61 9.62 3.68
N GLY A 226 -4.72 9.25 4.31
CA GLY A 226 -4.92 7.90 4.85
C GLY A 226 -4.89 6.82 3.76
N ARG A 227 -5.49 7.08 2.57
CA ARG A 227 -5.41 6.18 1.42
C ARG A 227 -3.99 6.10 0.87
N ALA A 228 -3.31 7.23 0.72
CA ALA A 228 -1.91 7.29 0.27
C ALA A 228 -0.97 6.45 1.17
N LYS A 229 -1.14 6.50 2.48
CA LYS A 229 -0.40 5.64 3.42
C LYS A 229 -0.69 4.15 3.22
N THR A 230 -1.94 3.79 2.92
CA THR A 230 -2.30 2.41 2.58
C THR A 230 -1.64 1.96 1.27
N ILE A 231 -1.59 2.81 0.25
CA ILE A 231 -0.86 2.56 -1.01
C ILE A 231 0.63 2.33 -0.70
N ALA A 232 1.26 3.25 0.03
CA ALA A 232 2.67 3.18 0.40
C ALA A 232 3.05 1.85 1.08
N GLN A 233 2.28 1.43 2.07
CA GLN A 233 2.48 0.16 2.75
C GLN A 233 2.27 -1.04 1.82
N THR A 234 1.24 -0.99 0.98
CA THR A 234 0.88 -2.07 0.08
C THR A 234 1.95 -2.28 -1.00
N GLU A 235 2.43 -1.20 -1.62
CA GLU A 235 3.43 -1.26 -2.67
C GLU A 235 4.81 -1.69 -2.14
N GLN A 236 5.27 -1.13 -1.02
CA GLN A 236 6.54 -1.53 -0.42
C GLN A 236 6.54 -3.01 -0.01
N VAL A 237 5.54 -3.44 0.74
CA VAL A 237 5.44 -4.83 1.19
C VAL A 237 5.16 -5.77 0.01
N GLY A 238 4.42 -5.32 -0.99
CA GLY A 238 4.20 -6.03 -2.24
C GLY A 238 5.50 -6.29 -3.00
N ALA A 239 6.32 -5.27 -3.16
CA ALA A 239 7.62 -5.36 -3.84
C ALA A 239 8.59 -6.33 -3.15
N LEU A 240 8.69 -6.27 -1.82
CA LEU A 240 9.46 -7.22 -1.02
C LEU A 240 9.02 -8.67 -1.27
N ARG A 241 7.72 -8.93 -1.17
CA ARG A 241 7.15 -10.28 -1.36
C ARG A 241 7.37 -10.80 -2.77
N GLN A 242 7.08 -9.97 -3.76
CA GLN A 242 7.23 -10.35 -5.16
C GLN A 242 8.68 -10.74 -5.49
N ALA A 243 9.66 -10.04 -4.90
CA ALA A 243 11.06 -10.38 -5.03
C ALA A 243 11.37 -11.76 -4.45
N GLN A 244 10.84 -12.08 -3.27
CA GLN A 244 11.00 -13.39 -2.64
C GLN A 244 10.35 -14.51 -3.44
N TRP A 245 9.15 -14.28 -3.99
CA TRP A 245 8.44 -15.28 -4.79
C TRP A 245 9.14 -15.55 -6.12
N ASN A 246 9.58 -14.51 -6.82
CA ASN A 246 10.29 -14.65 -8.10
C ASN A 246 11.59 -15.43 -7.94
N GLU A 247 12.33 -15.19 -6.85
CA GLU A 247 13.56 -15.92 -6.59
C GLU A 247 13.30 -17.39 -6.21
N THR A 248 12.19 -17.66 -5.54
CA THR A 248 11.74 -19.03 -5.25
C THR A 248 11.39 -19.79 -6.54
N ASP A 249 10.66 -19.16 -7.46
CA ASP A 249 10.35 -19.72 -8.77
C ASP A 249 11.62 -19.96 -9.58
N TRP A 250 12.53 -18.99 -9.61
CA TRP A 250 13.80 -19.13 -10.33
C TRP A 250 14.62 -20.33 -9.82
N ALA A 251 14.69 -20.51 -8.51
CA ALA A 251 15.40 -21.65 -7.90
C ALA A 251 14.75 -22.99 -8.26
N ALA A 252 13.43 -23.07 -8.33
CA ALA A 252 12.72 -24.26 -8.77
C ALA A 252 12.93 -24.53 -10.27
N ASP A 253 12.67 -23.53 -11.11
CA ASP A 253 12.62 -23.69 -12.56
C ASP A 253 14.01 -23.91 -13.20
N ARG A 254 15.03 -23.22 -12.68
CA ARG A 254 16.39 -23.25 -13.26
C ARG A 254 17.31 -24.27 -12.62
N LEU A 255 17.12 -24.55 -11.35
CA LEU A 255 18.02 -25.45 -10.61
C LEU A 255 17.33 -26.77 -10.23
N GLY A 256 16.03 -26.92 -10.52
CA GLY A 256 15.26 -28.13 -10.18
C GLY A 256 15.14 -28.35 -8.67
N LEU A 257 15.24 -27.29 -7.86
CA LEU A 257 15.12 -27.39 -6.42
C LEU A 257 13.65 -27.55 -6.02
N ASN A 258 13.36 -28.49 -5.10
CA ASN A 258 12.04 -28.61 -4.52
C ASN A 258 11.83 -27.49 -3.50
N THR A 259 11.16 -26.41 -3.91
CA THR A 259 10.99 -25.18 -3.12
C THR A 259 9.53 -24.91 -2.83
N GLY A 260 9.28 -24.10 -1.81
CA GLY A 260 7.99 -23.54 -1.46
C GLY A 260 8.13 -22.26 -0.67
N LEU A 261 7.03 -21.67 -0.32
CA LEU A 261 6.94 -20.46 0.48
C LEU A 261 6.37 -20.78 1.86
N LEU A 262 7.18 -20.64 2.91
CA LEU A 262 6.74 -20.76 4.28
C LEU A 262 6.04 -19.48 4.71
N TRP A 263 4.77 -19.60 5.06
CA TRP A 263 3.93 -18.46 5.44
C TRP A 263 4.16 -18.04 6.89
N LEU A 264 4.58 -16.81 7.10
CA LEU A 264 4.75 -16.17 8.40
C LEU A 264 3.70 -15.06 8.55
N SER A 265 2.65 -15.32 9.32
CA SER A 265 1.62 -14.31 9.59
C SER A 265 2.12 -13.30 10.63
N ALA A 266 1.74 -12.04 10.42
CA ALA A 266 1.83 -11.04 11.47
C ALA A 266 0.77 -11.34 12.54
N LEU A 267 1.13 -12.13 13.54
CA LEU A 267 0.19 -12.61 14.57
C LEU A 267 -0.19 -11.50 15.58
N LYS A 268 -0.68 -10.37 15.05
CA LYS A 268 -1.28 -9.29 15.86
C LYS A 268 -2.72 -9.69 16.24
N PRO A 269 -3.28 -9.15 17.31
CA PRO A 269 -4.69 -9.36 17.64
C PRO A 269 -5.66 -8.93 16.51
N THR A 270 -5.25 -7.93 15.69
CA THR A 270 -6.00 -7.41 14.55
C THR A 270 -5.74 -8.15 13.24
N THR A 271 -4.91 -9.20 13.24
CA THR A 271 -4.65 -9.99 12.04
C THR A 271 -5.93 -10.74 11.63
N ARG A 272 -6.25 -10.72 10.34
CA ARG A 272 -7.41 -11.46 9.80
C ARG A 272 -7.22 -12.96 10.08
N SER A 273 -8.28 -13.64 10.53
CA SER A 273 -8.22 -15.04 10.93
C SER A 273 -7.71 -15.97 9.82
N TRP A 274 -8.11 -15.71 8.56
CA TRP A 274 -7.66 -16.49 7.40
C TRP A 274 -6.19 -16.22 7.02
N HIS A 275 -5.59 -15.07 7.39
CA HIS A 275 -4.14 -14.86 7.32
C HIS A 275 -3.43 -15.61 8.45
N ALA A 276 -3.92 -15.51 9.67
CA ALA A 276 -3.33 -16.18 10.83
C ALA A 276 -3.35 -17.71 10.68
N SER A 277 -4.43 -18.29 10.12
CA SER A 277 -4.56 -19.74 9.89
C SER A 277 -3.53 -20.33 8.91
N ARG A 278 -2.85 -19.47 8.14
CA ARG A 278 -1.78 -19.84 7.21
C ARG A 278 -0.40 -19.92 7.87
N HIS A 279 -0.26 -19.37 9.09
CA HIS A 279 1.04 -19.30 9.78
C HIS A 279 1.69 -20.68 9.93
N GLY A 280 2.94 -20.81 9.52
CA GLY A 280 3.72 -22.04 9.57
C GLY A 280 3.36 -23.09 8.52
N LYS A 281 2.49 -22.77 7.57
CA LYS A 281 2.17 -23.65 6.43
C LYS A 281 3.00 -23.27 5.21
N VAL A 282 3.26 -24.25 4.36
CA VAL A 282 3.95 -24.05 3.08
C VAL A 282 2.93 -23.96 1.97
N TYR A 283 3.19 -23.09 1.01
CA TYR A 283 2.37 -22.86 -0.18
C TYR A 283 3.28 -22.75 -1.41
N THR A 284 2.70 -23.04 -2.59
CA THR A 284 3.35 -22.70 -3.86
C THR A 284 3.32 -21.19 -4.07
N THR A 285 4.19 -20.69 -4.93
CA THR A 285 4.21 -19.26 -5.30
C THR A 285 2.91 -18.84 -5.99
N GLU A 286 2.30 -19.71 -6.81
CA GLU A 286 1.01 -19.51 -7.44
C GLU A 286 -0.11 -19.35 -6.40
N GLN A 287 -0.22 -20.27 -5.44
CA GLN A 287 -1.22 -20.18 -4.36
C GLN A 287 -1.09 -18.90 -3.53
N VAL A 288 0.13 -18.40 -3.38
CA VAL A 288 0.37 -17.16 -2.65
C VAL A 288 -0.04 -15.94 -3.49
N ARG A 289 0.28 -15.92 -4.80
CA ARG A 289 -0.16 -14.87 -5.72
C ARG A 289 -1.68 -14.77 -5.78
N ASP A 290 -2.35 -15.90 -5.96
CA ASP A 290 -3.82 -15.97 -6.00
C ASP A 290 -4.44 -15.41 -4.72
N PHE A 291 -3.92 -15.82 -3.56
CA PHE A 291 -4.39 -15.31 -2.27
C PHE A 291 -4.31 -13.79 -2.17
N TYR A 292 -3.22 -13.18 -2.64
CA TYR A 292 -3.05 -11.73 -2.57
C TYR A 292 -3.75 -10.96 -3.70
N ALA A 293 -4.12 -11.62 -4.79
CA ALA A 293 -4.93 -11.04 -5.86
C ALA A 293 -6.40 -10.83 -5.43
N GLU A 294 -6.88 -11.64 -4.49
CA GLU A 294 -8.29 -11.67 -4.10
C GLU A 294 -8.58 -10.90 -2.80
N ASN A 295 -9.86 -10.51 -2.65
CA ASN A 295 -10.49 -10.06 -1.40
C ASN A 295 -9.73 -8.94 -0.65
N GLY A 296 -8.90 -8.17 -1.33
CA GLY A 296 -8.11 -7.10 -0.71
C GLY A 296 -7.09 -7.62 0.32
N ASN A 297 -6.67 -8.88 0.22
CA ASN A 297 -5.75 -9.52 1.16
C ASN A 297 -4.39 -8.81 1.25
N ARG A 298 -3.99 -8.11 0.18
CA ARG A 298 -2.72 -7.36 0.12
C ARG A 298 -2.71 -6.11 1.02
N TYR A 299 -3.87 -5.49 1.25
CA TYR A 299 -3.94 -4.21 1.96
C TYR A 299 -3.73 -4.36 3.48
N ASN A 300 -2.94 -3.46 4.05
CA ASN A 300 -2.64 -3.40 5.49
C ASN A 300 -2.13 -4.73 6.06
N CYS A 301 -1.34 -5.47 5.28
CA CYS A 301 -0.85 -6.80 5.65
C CYS A 301 0.67 -6.83 5.76
N TYR A 302 1.19 -7.30 6.90
CA TYR A 302 2.62 -7.51 7.17
C TYR A 302 3.02 -9.00 7.25
N CYS A 303 2.19 -9.92 6.73
CA CYS A 303 2.59 -11.31 6.60
C CYS A 303 3.71 -11.44 5.56
N SER A 304 4.67 -12.32 5.79
CA SER A 304 5.77 -12.62 4.87
C SER A 304 5.69 -14.07 4.40
N GLN A 305 6.26 -14.37 3.25
CA GLN A 305 6.42 -15.71 2.71
C GLN A 305 7.87 -15.89 2.32
N ILE A 306 8.58 -16.70 3.08
CA ILE A 306 10.02 -16.92 2.89
C ILE A 306 10.28 -18.18 2.09
N PRO A 307 11.30 -18.18 1.20
CA PRO A 307 11.70 -19.36 0.45
C PRO A 307 12.18 -20.48 1.38
N VAL A 308 11.68 -21.69 1.17
CA VAL A 308 12.13 -22.90 1.88
C VAL A 308 12.37 -24.03 0.91
N LEU A 309 13.38 -24.85 1.18
CA LEU A 309 13.54 -26.16 0.54
C LEU A 309 12.64 -27.18 1.23
N LEU A 310 12.09 -28.10 0.44
CA LEU A 310 11.14 -29.11 0.89
C LEU A 310 11.72 -30.50 0.71
N ASN A 311 11.30 -31.40 1.60
CA ASN A 311 11.43 -32.84 1.41
C ASN A 311 10.50 -33.31 0.27
N ASP A 312 10.65 -34.56 -0.16
CA ASP A 312 9.81 -35.17 -1.21
C ASP A 312 8.33 -35.22 -0.80
N ASP A 313 8.02 -35.24 0.49
CA ASP A 313 6.66 -35.20 1.04
C ASP A 313 6.07 -33.78 1.18
N GLY A 314 6.81 -32.75 0.74
CA GLY A 314 6.40 -31.35 0.84
C GLY A 314 6.59 -30.71 2.23
N SER A 315 7.17 -31.41 3.19
CA SER A 315 7.49 -30.87 4.52
C SER A 315 8.81 -30.09 4.49
N ILE A 316 8.96 -29.12 5.42
CA ILE A 316 10.23 -28.41 5.59
C ILE A 316 11.25 -29.31 6.32
N PHE A 317 12.54 -29.16 6.01
CA PHE A 317 13.60 -29.98 6.61
C PHE A 317 13.72 -29.84 8.14
N ASN A 318 13.39 -28.67 8.69
CA ASN A 318 13.44 -28.44 10.14
C ASN A 318 12.08 -28.69 10.79
N GLN A 319 11.85 -29.90 11.29
CA GLN A 319 10.60 -30.28 11.95
C GLN A 319 10.37 -29.49 13.25
N GLY A 320 11.41 -29.19 14.02
CA GLY A 320 11.27 -28.37 15.24
C GLY A 320 10.79 -26.94 14.94
N LEU A 321 11.15 -26.38 13.78
CA LEU A 321 10.60 -25.11 13.32
C LEU A 321 9.12 -25.26 12.96
N ALA A 322 8.73 -26.30 12.24
CA ALA A 322 7.34 -26.57 11.88
C ALA A 322 6.45 -26.64 13.12
N GLU A 323 6.86 -27.43 14.12
CA GLU A 323 6.15 -27.59 15.40
C GLU A 323 6.02 -26.27 16.17
N LYS A 324 7.10 -25.47 16.20
CA LYS A 324 7.09 -24.15 16.84
C LYS A 324 6.06 -23.22 16.20
N LEU A 325 6.06 -23.12 14.87
CA LEU A 325 5.13 -22.25 14.13
C LEU A 325 3.70 -22.75 14.27
N GLU A 326 3.46 -24.05 14.27
CA GLU A 326 2.15 -24.64 14.53
C GLU A 326 1.63 -24.28 15.93
N LYS A 327 2.50 -24.36 16.95
CA LYS A 327 2.16 -23.95 18.31
C LYS A 327 1.81 -22.46 18.38
N GLU A 328 2.58 -21.62 17.71
CA GLU A 328 2.29 -20.17 17.63
C GLU A 328 0.93 -19.90 16.97
N ARG A 329 0.62 -20.60 15.87
CA ARG A 329 -0.70 -20.52 15.23
C ARG A 329 -1.85 -20.93 16.15
N LYS A 330 -1.69 -22.04 16.89
CA LYS A 330 -2.70 -22.54 17.83
C LYS A 330 -2.91 -21.64 19.04
N GLN A 331 -1.88 -20.89 19.44
CA GLN A 331 -1.93 -19.96 20.58
C GLN A 331 -2.50 -18.58 20.19
N TRP A 332 -2.54 -18.28 18.90
CA TRP A 332 -3.08 -17.01 18.44
C TRP A 332 -4.58 -16.93 18.66
N SER A 333 -5.04 -15.79 19.16
CA SER A 333 -6.48 -15.46 19.25
C SER A 333 -6.73 -14.04 18.74
N PRO A 334 -7.83 -13.81 18.01
CA PRO A 334 -8.19 -12.47 17.58
C PRO A 334 -8.60 -11.59 18.76
N ASP A 335 -8.45 -10.28 18.60
CA ASP A 335 -9.06 -9.32 19.51
C ASP A 335 -10.58 -9.41 19.38
N LYS A 336 -11.30 -9.55 20.51
CA LYS A 336 -12.77 -9.65 20.55
C LYS A 336 -13.49 -8.41 20.01
N LYS A 337 -12.75 -7.31 19.77
CA LYS A 337 -13.28 -6.08 19.17
C LYS A 337 -13.06 -5.99 17.66
N ALA A 338 -12.30 -6.92 17.06
CA ALA A 338 -11.96 -6.92 15.63
C ALA A 338 -12.61 -8.09 14.85
N ALA A 339 -13.47 -8.87 15.50
CA ALA A 339 -14.23 -9.97 14.91
C ALA A 339 -15.61 -9.50 14.45
#